data_d390f913b182297cfe6a764f3a3b5d14
#
_entry.id   d390f913b182297cfe6a764f3a3b5d14
#
_cell.length_a   1.000
_cell.length_b   1.000
_cell.length_c   1.000
_cell.angle_alpha   90.00
_cell.angle_beta   90.00
_cell.angle_gamma   90.00
#
_symmetry.space_group_name_H-M   'P 1'
#
loop_
_entity.id
_entity.type
_entity.pdbx_description
1 polymer ?
#
loop_
_entity_poly.entity_id
_entity_poly.type
_entity_poly.pdbx_seq_one_letter_code
_entity_poly.pdbx_strand_id
1 'polypeptide(L)'
;MNDINFEALRADLDKLSVPQGQVRHMRWLVPTLAIGRTASGDFEVFIRGPQVRAASSLVKRHLQHGEWRPQQGGESFSASRIVLPSVHHFASIAALIAVELVRAGIEDLRGVQQAFSDVEPIIEMAIRRGALSENVITGLIGELTLLRQLILFAASRPGSMLRCLDFWQGWQEGGRDFRIGNSSIEVKTTRSDGSIHQFTGLHQLEPRQLSSGETEQLNLMSFGLAASSVSGETLPAVVSSIVTLLSATTEGSDIAHEFLRRVSLYGCQSGDGYVHQTMQDWAAYGTRYTHTFAPRLYRVDDPAMRLLSRELLSRTFVQTQGLSFTVHFPDQLSAFNPAPNWEVELHRMAEHCAAA
;
A
#
# COMPACT_ATOMS: atom_id res chain seq x y z
N MET A 1 37.56 16.36 -0.86
CA MET A 1 36.24 15.87 -0.45
C MET A 1 35.31 16.20 -1.60
N ASN A 2 34.93 15.22 -2.42
CA ASN A 2 33.99 15.44 -3.52
C ASN A 2 32.59 15.64 -2.90
N ASP A 3 32.15 16.88 -2.83
CA ASP A 3 30.80 17.19 -2.33
C ASP A 3 29.81 16.87 -3.46
N ILE A 4 29.16 15.69 -3.38
CA ILE A 4 28.14 15.29 -4.33
C ILE A 4 26.86 16.06 -3.99
N ASN A 5 26.40 16.89 -4.92
CA ASN A 5 25.15 17.65 -4.74
C ASN A 5 23.95 16.73 -4.89
N PHE A 6 23.13 16.67 -3.83
CA PHE A 6 21.92 15.84 -3.77
C PHE A 6 20.92 16.12 -4.89
N GLU A 7 20.59 17.41 -5.13
CA GLU A 7 19.59 17.78 -6.16
C GLU A 7 20.06 17.45 -7.57
N ALA A 8 21.36 17.67 -7.85
CA ALA A 8 21.94 17.30 -9.13
C ALA A 8 21.92 15.78 -9.32
N LEU A 9 22.28 15.00 -8.30
CA LEU A 9 22.28 13.54 -8.36
C LEU A 9 20.88 12.97 -8.53
N ARG A 10 19.89 13.53 -7.82
CA ARG A 10 18.48 13.16 -7.97
C ARG A 10 18.00 13.41 -9.42
N ALA A 11 18.26 14.62 -9.94
CA ALA A 11 17.86 14.97 -11.30
C ALA A 11 18.54 14.09 -12.37
N ASP A 12 19.77 13.66 -12.11
CA ASP A 12 20.48 12.72 -12.97
C ASP A 12 19.85 11.31 -12.92
N LEU A 13 19.46 10.84 -11.74
CA LEU A 13 18.77 9.55 -11.57
C LEU A 13 17.42 9.52 -12.28
N ASP A 14 16.64 10.60 -12.20
CA ASP A 14 15.34 10.72 -12.87
C ASP A 14 15.51 10.63 -14.41
N LYS A 15 16.61 11.16 -14.94
CA LYS A 15 16.93 11.15 -16.38
C LYS A 15 17.67 9.89 -16.84
N LEU A 16 18.16 9.07 -15.91
CA LEU A 16 18.94 7.90 -16.23
C LEU A 16 18.05 6.87 -16.97
N SER A 17 18.32 6.67 -18.25
CA SER A 17 17.63 5.69 -19.09
C SER A 17 18.54 4.52 -19.38
N VAL A 18 17.97 3.32 -19.48
CA VAL A 18 18.69 2.12 -19.86
C VAL A 18 18.68 2.01 -21.38
N PRO A 19 19.86 1.95 -22.06
CA PRO A 19 19.92 1.78 -23.50
C PRO A 19 19.22 0.49 -23.95
N GLN A 20 18.64 0.52 -25.16
CA GLN A 20 17.96 -0.64 -25.72
C GLN A 20 18.89 -1.88 -25.77
N GLY A 21 18.39 -3.01 -25.29
CA GLY A 21 19.16 -4.27 -25.22
C GLY A 21 20.09 -4.40 -24.02
N GLN A 22 20.13 -3.41 -23.14
CA GLN A 22 20.86 -3.51 -21.87
C GLN A 22 19.92 -3.84 -20.71
N VAL A 23 20.45 -4.56 -19.70
CA VAL A 23 19.72 -4.92 -18.49
C VAL A 23 19.71 -3.79 -17.46
N ARG A 24 20.77 -2.96 -17.49
CA ARG A 24 20.94 -1.81 -16.58
C ARG A 24 21.85 -0.74 -17.19
N HIS A 25 21.73 0.47 -16.65
CA HIS A 25 22.66 1.55 -16.86
C HIS A 25 23.23 1.98 -15.50
N MET A 26 24.55 2.00 -15.37
CA MET A 26 25.25 2.26 -14.11
C MET A 26 26.27 3.41 -14.30
N ARG A 27 26.36 4.28 -13.30
CA ARG A 27 27.33 5.38 -13.26
C ARG A 27 28.10 5.37 -11.93
N TRP A 28 29.41 5.39 -12.02
CA TRP A 28 30.28 5.53 -10.86
C TRP A 28 30.30 6.98 -10.36
N LEU A 29 30.10 7.15 -9.05
CA LEU A 29 30.19 8.45 -8.36
C LEU A 29 31.60 8.63 -7.79
N VAL A 30 32.11 7.58 -7.16
CA VAL A 30 33.47 7.42 -6.64
C VAL A 30 33.92 5.98 -6.93
N PRO A 31 35.22 5.63 -6.79
CA PRO A 31 35.71 4.28 -7.14
C PRO A 31 34.98 3.11 -6.45
N THR A 32 34.41 3.37 -5.29
CA THR A 32 33.71 2.38 -4.44
C THR A 32 32.21 2.44 -4.51
N LEU A 33 31.62 3.48 -5.11
CA LEU A 33 30.17 3.71 -5.11
C LEU A 33 29.65 4.03 -6.50
N ALA A 34 28.66 3.27 -6.96
CA ALA A 34 27.92 3.58 -8.17
C ALA A 34 26.42 3.60 -7.93
N ILE A 35 25.72 4.36 -8.77
CA ILE A 35 24.26 4.34 -8.88
C ILE A 35 23.86 3.76 -10.22
N GLY A 36 22.70 3.15 -10.29
CA GLY A 36 22.19 2.56 -11.53
C GLY A 36 20.69 2.58 -11.63
N ARG A 37 20.22 2.25 -12.84
CA ARG A 37 18.83 1.97 -13.13
C ARG A 37 18.73 0.69 -13.95
N THR A 38 17.77 -0.18 -13.61
CA THR A 38 17.50 -1.40 -14.37
C THR A 38 16.58 -1.13 -15.55
N ALA A 39 16.47 -2.08 -16.47
CA ALA A 39 15.50 -2.03 -17.56
C ALA A 39 14.03 -2.07 -17.05
N SER A 40 13.78 -2.65 -15.87
CA SER A 40 12.49 -2.58 -15.16
C SER A 40 12.23 -1.21 -14.51
N GLY A 41 13.25 -0.32 -14.50
CA GLY A 41 13.17 1.03 -13.93
C GLY A 41 13.65 1.14 -12.49
N ASP A 42 13.98 0.03 -11.81
CA ASP A 42 14.43 0.04 -10.41
C ASP A 42 15.76 0.81 -10.26
N PHE A 43 15.90 1.50 -9.14
CA PHE A 43 17.13 2.19 -8.78
C PHE A 43 18.07 1.25 -8.03
N GLU A 44 19.36 1.35 -8.33
CA GLU A 44 20.38 0.51 -7.72
C GLU A 44 21.51 1.38 -7.13
N VAL A 45 21.94 1.03 -5.91
CA VAL A 45 23.13 1.61 -5.27
C VAL A 45 24.14 0.48 -5.09
N PHE A 46 25.31 0.59 -5.77
CA PHE A 46 26.37 -0.40 -5.70
C PHE A 46 27.52 0.08 -4.80
N ILE A 47 27.88 -0.75 -3.87
CA ILE A 47 29.02 -0.55 -2.96
C ILE A 47 30.09 -1.59 -3.35
N ARG A 48 31.14 -1.17 -4.05
CA ARG A 48 32.23 -2.02 -4.54
C ARG A 48 33.12 -2.45 -3.37
N GLY A 49 33.51 -3.72 -3.38
CA GLY A 49 34.39 -4.29 -2.38
C GLY A 49 33.82 -5.55 -1.73
N PRO A 50 34.34 -5.93 -0.55
CA PRO A 50 33.83 -7.06 0.20
C PRO A 50 32.37 -6.90 0.56
N GLN A 51 31.69 -8.01 0.85
CA GLN A 51 30.31 -8.01 1.30
C GLN A 51 30.15 -7.14 2.56
N VAL A 52 29.33 -6.07 2.47
CA VAL A 52 28.95 -5.31 3.64
C VAL A 52 27.89 -6.08 4.45
N ARG A 53 27.97 -5.96 5.78
CA ARG A 53 27.06 -6.62 6.70
C ARG A 53 26.11 -5.60 7.28
N ALA A 54 24.82 -5.80 7.04
CA ALA A 54 23.76 -4.99 7.62
C ALA A 54 23.38 -5.55 9.01
N ALA A 55 23.16 -4.66 9.97
CA ALA A 55 22.62 -4.98 11.29
C ALA A 55 21.06 -5.05 11.22
N SER A 56 20.45 -4.14 10.49
CA SER A 56 19.00 -4.08 10.29
C SER A 56 18.50 -5.23 9.41
N SER A 57 17.49 -5.95 9.89
CA SER A 57 16.84 -7.02 9.12
C SER A 57 16.14 -6.49 7.86
N LEU A 58 15.66 -5.24 7.88
CA LEU A 58 15.06 -4.58 6.74
C LEU A 58 16.10 -4.30 5.65
N VAL A 59 17.22 -3.64 6.02
CA VAL A 59 18.31 -3.33 5.09
C VAL A 59 18.92 -4.61 4.51
N LYS A 60 19.10 -5.65 5.35
CA LYS A 60 19.65 -6.95 4.93
C LYS A 60 18.84 -7.59 3.79
N ARG A 61 17.53 -7.44 3.76
CA ARG A 61 16.66 -8.00 2.70
C ARG A 61 16.78 -7.24 1.38
N HIS A 62 17.13 -5.96 1.42
CA HIS A 62 17.35 -5.14 0.24
C HIS A 62 18.80 -5.17 -0.24
N LEU A 63 19.69 -5.86 0.50
CA LEU A 63 21.12 -5.92 0.22
C LEU A 63 21.46 -7.27 -0.42
N GLN A 64 22.02 -7.21 -1.63
CA GLN A 64 22.51 -8.38 -2.38
C GLN A 64 24.00 -8.21 -2.62
N HIS A 65 24.77 -9.26 -2.45
CA HIS A 65 26.20 -9.26 -2.76
C HIS A 65 26.51 -10.26 -3.86
N GLY A 66 27.40 -9.89 -4.78
CA GLY A 66 27.80 -10.75 -5.90
C GLY A 66 28.90 -10.16 -6.76
N GLU A 67 29.29 -10.94 -7.77
CA GLU A 67 30.19 -10.51 -8.83
C GLU A 67 29.38 -9.90 -9.98
N TRP A 68 29.78 -8.72 -10.42
CA TRP A 68 29.10 -7.95 -11.45
C TRP A 68 30.04 -7.76 -12.64
N ARG A 69 29.54 -8.06 -13.84
CA ARG A 69 30.28 -7.84 -15.10
C ARG A 69 29.59 -6.75 -15.93
N PRO A 70 30.32 -5.70 -16.33
CA PRO A 70 29.79 -4.70 -17.26
C PRO A 70 29.44 -5.34 -18.62
N GLN A 71 28.29 -4.97 -19.19
CA GLN A 71 27.83 -5.52 -20.49
C GLN A 71 28.69 -5.10 -21.69
N GLN A 72 29.34 -3.94 -21.61
CA GLN A 72 30.15 -3.39 -22.71
C GLN A 72 31.63 -3.80 -22.67
N GLY A 73 31.97 -4.84 -21.92
CA GLY A 73 33.36 -5.24 -21.68
C GLY A 73 33.97 -4.46 -20.52
N GLY A 74 34.81 -5.14 -19.73
CA GLY A 74 35.46 -4.61 -18.55
C GLY A 74 35.72 -5.70 -17.55
N GLU A 75 36.54 -5.42 -16.56
CA GLU A 75 36.80 -6.36 -15.46
C GLU A 75 35.54 -6.53 -14.59
N SER A 76 35.29 -7.78 -14.19
CA SER A 76 34.28 -8.06 -13.17
C SER A 76 34.69 -7.43 -11.84
N PHE A 77 33.72 -7.01 -11.05
CA PHE A 77 33.95 -6.45 -9.72
C PHE A 77 32.98 -7.02 -8.72
N SER A 78 33.46 -7.22 -7.50
CA SER A 78 32.63 -7.61 -6.37
C SER A 78 31.95 -6.38 -5.78
N ALA A 79 30.65 -6.47 -5.51
CA ALA A 79 29.89 -5.37 -4.91
C ALA A 79 28.69 -5.85 -4.12
N SER A 80 28.34 -5.13 -3.07
CA SER A 80 27.02 -5.17 -2.44
C SER A 80 26.08 -4.18 -3.10
N ARG A 81 24.87 -4.61 -3.40
CA ARG A 81 23.86 -3.83 -4.13
C ARG A 81 22.62 -3.65 -3.28
N ILE A 82 22.14 -2.42 -3.16
CA ILE A 82 20.82 -2.08 -2.64
C ILE A 82 19.90 -1.83 -3.83
N VAL A 83 18.75 -2.52 -3.87
CA VAL A 83 17.73 -2.34 -4.93
C VAL A 83 16.53 -1.60 -4.34
N LEU A 84 16.11 -0.55 -5.02
CA LEU A 84 14.97 0.28 -4.66
C LEU A 84 14.01 0.31 -5.87
N PRO A 85 12.69 0.17 -5.67
CA PRO A 85 11.74 0.08 -6.77
C PRO A 85 11.69 1.30 -7.69
N SER A 86 11.13 1.07 -8.88
CA SER A 86 10.85 2.07 -9.92
C SER A 86 9.71 3.01 -9.55
N VAL A 87 9.82 3.68 -8.40
CA VAL A 87 8.79 4.58 -7.88
C VAL A 87 9.43 5.97 -7.73
N HIS A 88 8.70 7.03 -8.11
CA HIS A 88 9.28 8.38 -8.27
C HIS A 88 10.09 8.88 -7.05
N HIS A 89 9.63 8.64 -5.83
CA HIS A 89 10.36 9.08 -4.64
C HIS A 89 11.65 8.27 -4.36
N PHE A 90 11.82 7.09 -4.94
CA PHE A 90 13.03 6.27 -4.73
C PHE A 90 14.25 6.80 -5.48
N ALA A 91 14.11 7.65 -6.49
CA ALA A 91 15.23 8.41 -7.04
C ALA A 91 15.86 9.30 -5.96
N SER A 92 15.01 10.00 -5.19
CA SER A 92 15.47 10.82 -4.05
C SER A 92 16.10 9.99 -2.95
N ILE A 93 15.55 8.80 -2.66
CA ILE A 93 16.10 7.87 -1.67
C ILE A 93 17.46 7.33 -2.11
N ALA A 94 17.60 6.91 -3.37
CA ALA A 94 18.89 6.44 -3.92
C ALA A 94 19.94 7.55 -3.89
N ALA A 95 19.55 8.78 -4.27
CA ALA A 95 20.43 9.94 -4.19
C ALA A 95 20.86 10.25 -2.75
N LEU A 96 19.92 10.21 -1.78
CA LEU A 96 20.21 10.43 -0.36
C LEU A 96 21.21 9.40 0.16
N ILE A 97 20.94 8.12 -0.07
CA ILE A 97 21.82 7.03 0.36
C ILE A 97 23.23 7.22 -0.23
N ALA A 98 23.33 7.54 -1.52
CA ALA A 98 24.62 7.72 -2.18
C ALA A 98 25.39 8.93 -1.61
N VAL A 99 24.73 10.06 -1.39
CA VAL A 99 25.35 11.26 -0.81
C VAL A 99 25.85 10.98 0.61
N GLU A 100 25.03 10.36 1.45
CA GLU A 100 25.40 10.06 2.84
C GLU A 100 26.56 9.05 2.93
N LEU A 101 26.60 8.04 2.05
CA LEU A 101 27.72 7.11 1.96
C LEU A 101 29.04 7.83 1.59
N VAL A 102 28.98 8.78 0.64
CA VAL A 102 30.18 9.59 0.31
C VAL A 102 30.59 10.47 1.47
N ARG A 103 29.66 11.13 2.16
CA ARG A 103 29.94 11.91 3.37
C ARG A 103 30.55 11.09 4.50
N ALA A 104 30.11 9.83 4.64
CA ALA A 104 30.68 8.90 5.61
C ALA A 104 32.07 8.34 5.20
N GLY A 105 32.61 8.77 4.06
CA GLY A 105 33.96 8.40 3.62
C GLY A 105 34.07 7.04 2.91
N ILE A 106 33.05 6.61 2.18
CA ILE A 106 33.04 5.33 1.46
C ILE A 106 34.10 5.27 0.34
N GLU A 107 34.80 6.35 0.06
CA GLU A 107 35.81 6.43 -1.01
C GLU A 107 36.99 5.46 -0.80
N ASP A 108 37.36 5.15 0.46
CA ASP A 108 38.39 4.18 0.80
C ASP A 108 37.80 2.78 1.01
N LEU A 109 38.29 1.80 0.26
CA LEU A 109 37.90 0.38 0.39
C LEU A 109 38.05 -0.17 1.81
N ARG A 110 38.98 0.36 2.61
CA ARG A 110 39.19 -0.05 4.01
C ARG A 110 38.10 0.45 4.95
N GLY A 111 37.45 1.55 4.59
CA GLY A 111 36.38 2.18 5.38
C GLY A 111 34.96 1.79 4.99
N VAL A 112 34.77 1.00 3.93
CA VAL A 112 33.46 0.70 3.33
C VAL A 112 32.46 0.14 4.34
N GLN A 113 32.86 -0.83 5.18
CA GLN A 113 31.94 -1.40 6.20
C GLN A 113 31.55 -0.35 7.24
N GLN A 114 32.50 0.48 7.69
CA GLN A 114 32.21 1.51 8.69
C GLN A 114 31.28 2.57 8.11
N ALA A 115 31.60 3.10 6.93
CA ALA A 115 30.73 4.07 6.23
C ALA A 115 29.31 3.53 6.00
N PHE A 116 29.21 2.25 5.61
CA PHE A 116 27.91 1.59 5.48
C PHE A 116 27.18 1.52 6.82
N SER A 117 27.85 1.11 7.90
CA SER A 117 27.23 0.98 9.23
C SER A 117 26.77 2.34 9.79
N ASP A 118 27.53 3.41 9.52
CA ASP A 118 27.17 4.78 9.95
C ASP A 118 25.93 5.31 9.20
N VAL A 119 25.74 4.90 7.94
CA VAL A 119 24.62 5.33 7.09
C VAL A 119 23.43 4.37 7.15
N GLU A 120 23.62 3.14 7.64
CA GLU A 120 22.57 2.12 7.69
C GLU A 120 21.27 2.59 8.37
N PRO A 121 21.26 3.37 9.49
CA PRO A 121 20.02 3.90 10.06
C PRO A 121 19.28 4.82 9.11
N ILE A 122 19.98 5.60 8.28
CA ILE A 122 19.39 6.48 7.26
C ILE A 122 18.79 5.61 6.14
N ILE A 123 19.51 4.59 5.68
CA ILE A 123 19.04 3.63 4.68
C ILE A 123 17.76 2.95 5.17
N GLU A 124 17.75 2.45 6.42
CA GLU A 124 16.57 1.83 7.02
C GLU A 124 15.37 2.78 7.07
N MET A 125 15.58 4.01 7.54
CA MET A 125 14.52 5.02 7.62
C MET A 125 13.99 5.39 6.23
N ALA A 126 14.87 5.51 5.24
CA ALA A 126 14.51 5.83 3.86
C ALA A 126 13.68 4.70 3.22
N ILE A 127 14.08 3.43 3.41
CA ILE A 127 13.32 2.26 2.95
C ILE A 127 11.96 2.19 3.67
N ARG A 128 11.91 2.43 4.98
CA ARG A 128 10.65 2.46 5.75
C ARG A 128 9.67 3.52 5.24
N ARG A 129 10.17 4.71 4.88
CA ARG A 129 9.33 5.80 4.34
C ARG A 129 8.80 5.51 2.93
N GLY A 130 9.46 4.64 2.19
CA GLY A 130 8.99 4.16 0.90
C GLY A 130 7.90 3.09 0.98
N ALA A 131 7.62 2.55 2.18
CA ALA A 131 6.55 1.60 2.41
C ALA A 131 5.30 2.31 2.95
N LEU A 132 4.14 1.75 2.67
CA LEU A 132 2.88 2.19 3.29
C LEU A 132 2.98 2.06 4.82
N SER A 133 2.36 2.99 5.54
CA SER A 133 2.25 2.86 6.99
C SER A 133 1.37 1.65 7.37
N GLU A 134 1.56 1.12 8.58
CA GLU A 134 0.79 -0.04 9.05
C GLU A 134 -0.72 0.22 9.01
N ASN A 135 -1.16 1.43 9.31
CA ASN A 135 -2.58 1.79 9.24
C ASN A 135 -3.11 1.76 7.80
N VAL A 136 -2.31 2.21 6.82
CA VAL A 136 -2.68 2.15 5.40
C VAL A 136 -2.68 0.69 4.92
N ILE A 137 -1.71 -0.12 5.34
CA ILE A 137 -1.65 -1.56 5.01
C ILE A 137 -2.89 -2.28 5.54
N THR A 138 -3.25 -2.09 6.81
CA THR A 138 -4.44 -2.74 7.40
C THR A 138 -5.73 -2.23 6.76
N GLY A 139 -5.82 -0.94 6.45
CA GLY A 139 -6.94 -0.36 5.69
C GLY A 139 -7.11 -1.05 4.34
N LEU A 140 -6.02 -1.12 3.57
CA LEU A 140 -6.02 -1.79 2.26
C LEU A 140 -6.41 -3.28 2.38
N ILE A 141 -5.85 -4.01 3.36
CA ILE A 141 -6.24 -5.42 3.59
C ILE A 141 -7.74 -5.55 3.87
N GLY A 142 -8.32 -4.65 4.69
CA GLY A 142 -9.76 -4.65 4.96
C GLY A 142 -10.59 -4.45 3.70
N GLU A 143 -10.26 -3.45 2.90
CA GLU A 143 -10.94 -3.19 1.64
C GLU A 143 -10.77 -4.33 0.63
N LEU A 144 -9.55 -4.85 0.47
CA LEU A 144 -9.29 -5.98 -0.43
C LEU A 144 -9.97 -7.28 0.05
N THR A 145 -10.16 -7.47 1.35
CA THR A 145 -10.93 -8.60 1.87
C THR A 145 -12.38 -8.52 1.41
N LEU A 146 -13.00 -7.35 1.48
CA LEU A 146 -14.36 -7.13 0.99
C LEU A 146 -14.44 -7.26 -0.53
N LEU A 147 -13.49 -6.70 -1.28
CA LEU A 147 -13.40 -6.84 -2.74
C LEU A 147 -13.26 -8.29 -3.16
N ARG A 148 -12.42 -9.07 -2.46
CA ARG A 148 -12.23 -10.51 -2.72
C ARG A 148 -13.56 -11.28 -2.60
N GLN A 149 -14.39 -10.97 -1.62
CA GLN A 149 -15.71 -11.59 -1.47
C GLN A 149 -16.65 -11.24 -2.63
N LEU A 150 -16.66 -9.99 -3.08
CA LEU A 150 -17.42 -9.59 -4.28
C LEU A 150 -16.96 -10.34 -5.53
N ILE A 151 -15.66 -10.48 -5.74
CA ILE A 151 -15.08 -11.19 -6.89
C ILE A 151 -15.41 -12.70 -6.82
N LEU A 152 -15.30 -13.33 -5.65
CA LEU A 152 -15.68 -14.74 -5.45
C LEU A 152 -17.16 -14.98 -5.79
N PHE A 153 -18.04 -14.07 -5.37
CA PHE A 153 -19.46 -14.13 -5.71
C PHE A 153 -19.69 -13.96 -7.22
N ALA A 154 -18.94 -13.07 -7.87
CA ALA A 154 -19.04 -12.81 -9.31
C ALA A 154 -18.43 -13.91 -10.17
N ALA A 155 -17.56 -14.77 -9.62
CA ALA A 155 -16.81 -15.79 -10.37
C ALA A 155 -17.71 -16.78 -11.13
N SER A 156 -18.93 -17.01 -10.63
CA SER A 156 -19.93 -17.86 -11.29
C SER A 156 -20.77 -17.14 -12.37
N ARG A 157 -20.53 -15.83 -12.61
CA ARG A 157 -21.35 -14.98 -13.46
C ARG A 157 -20.49 -14.25 -14.50
N PRO A 158 -20.59 -14.58 -15.81
CA PRO A 158 -19.79 -13.92 -16.86
C PRO A 158 -19.98 -12.40 -16.87
N GLY A 159 -18.86 -11.64 -17.06
CA GLY A 159 -18.86 -10.18 -17.15
C GLY A 159 -19.04 -9.43 -15.84
N SER A 160 -19.20 -10.10 -14.71
CA SER A 160 -19.48 -9.46 -13.42
C SER A 160 -18.23 -9.02 -12.66
N MET A 161 -17.04 -9.58 -12.98
CA MET A 161 -15.81 -9.28 -12.22
C MET A 161 -15.32 -7.84 -12.42
N LEU A 162 -15.36 -7.32 -13.64
CA LEU A 162 -15.01 -5.93 -13.91
C LEU A 162 -15.91 -4.97 -13.14
N ARG A 163 -17.22 -5.25 -13.11
CA ARG A 163 -18.19 -4.47 -12.32
C ARG A 163 -17.86 -4.50 -10.83
N CYS A 164 -17.46 -5.67 -10.27
CA CYS A 164 -17.05 -5.77 -8.88
C CYS A 164 -15.81 -4.92 -8.58
N LEU A 165 -14.86 -4.86 -9.52
CA LEU A 165 -13.71 -3.98 -9.40
C LEU A 165 -14.11 -2.50 -9.43
N ASP A 166 -15.12 -2.12 -10.21
CA ASP A 166 -15.62 -0.74 -10.29
C ASP A 166 -16.40 -0.31 -9.04
N PHE A 167 -16.92 -1.26 -8.26
CA PHE A 167 -17.49 -0.94 -6.95
C PHE A 167 -16.46 -0.43 -5.98
N TRP A 168 -15.20 -0.84 -6.08
CA TRP A 168 -14.12 -0.39 -5.22
C TRP A 168 -13.57 0.97 -5.67
N GLN A 169 -13.76 1.97 -4.82
CA GLN A 169 -13.35 3.36 -5.05
C GLN A 169 -12.38 3.89 -3.98
N GLY A 170 -12.02 3.08 -2.96
CA GLY A 170 -11.14 3.49 -1.86
C GLY A 170 -9.72 3.91 -2.28
N TRP A 171 -9.31 3.61 -3.51
CA TRP A 171 -8.08 4.10 -4.11
C TRP A 171 -8.16 5.57 -4.58
N GLN A 172 -9.36 6.17 -4.60
CA GLN A 172 -9.61 7.57 -4.96
C GLN A 172 -9.76 8.43 -3.71
N GLU A 173 -9.30 9.67 -3.77
CA GLU A 173 -9.46 10.61 -2.66
C GLU A 173 -10.91 11.06 -2.47
N GLY A 174 -11.35 11.14 -1.22
CA GLY A 174 -12.62 11.79 -0.81
C GLY A 174 -13.90 11.04 -1.15
N GLY A 175 -13.80 9.80 -1.64
CA GLY A 175 -14.94 8.93 -1.97
C GLY A 175 -15.44 8.10 -0.76
N ARG A 176 -16.33 7.15 -1.05
CA ARG A 176 -16.61 5.97 -0.25
C ARG A 176 -15.65 4.87 -0.69
N ASP A 177 -15.35 3.92 0.20
CA ASP A 177 -14.48 2.81 -0.19
C ASP A 177 -15.15 1.90 -1.22
N PHE A 178 -16.46 1.69 -1.08
CA PHE A 178 -17.26 0.95 -2.07
C PHE A 178 -18.57 1.69 -2.39
N ARG A 179 -18.97 1.61 -3.68
CA ARG A 179 -20.25 2.07 -4.16
C ARG A 179 -20.93 1.00 -5.02
N ILE A 180 -22.07 0.52 -4.56
CA ILE A 180 -22.84 -0.57 -5.16
C ILE A 180 -24.27 -0.07 -5.39
N GLY A 181 -24.52 0.52 -6.55
CA GLY A 181 -25.80 1.19 -6.85
C GLY A 181 -26.07 2.37 -5.92
N ASN A 182 -27.18 2.34 -5.19
CA ASN A 182 -27.53 3.33 -4.16
C ASN A 182 -26.94 3.02 -2.78
N SER A 183 -26.29 1.86 -2.61
CA SER A 183 -25.60 1.47 -1.37
C SER A 183 -24.14 1.87 -1.43
N SER A 184 -23.60 2.32 -0.30
CA SER A 184 -22.17 2.59 -0.12
C SER A 184 -21.67 1.92 1.14
N ILE A 185 -20.39 1.56 1.13
CA ILE A 185 -19.73 0.96 2.27
C ILE A 185 -18.46 1.76 2.59
N GLU A 186 -18.36 2.20 3.84
CA GLU A 186 -17.12 2.71 4.45
C GLU A 186 -16.46 1.55 5.17
N VAL A 187 -15.21 1.27 4.87
CA VAL A 187 -14.43 0.19 5.50
C VAL A 187 -13.54 0.78 6.59
N LYS A 188 -13.62 0.22 7.77
CA LYS A 188 -12.75 0.60 8.89
C LYS A 188 -12.06 -0.62 9.48
N THR A 189 -10.78 -0.48 9.71
CA THR A 189 -9.95 -1.49 10.38
C THR A 189 -9.50 -1.00 11.74
N THR A 190 -9.38 -1.91 12.70
CA THR A 190 -8.87 -1.63 14.05
C THR A 190 -8.00 -2.78 14.54
N ARG A 191 -7.11 -2.49 15.48
CA ARG A 191 -6.32 -3.52 16.19
C ARG A 191 -6.97 -3.97 17.52
N SER A 192 -8.06 -3.34 17.89
CA SER A 192 -8.81 -3.66 19.12
C SER A 192 -9.57 -4.97 18.97
N ASP A 193 -9.98 -5.53 20.10
CA ASP A 193 -10.84 -6.73 20.16
C ASP A 193 -12.32 -6.42 19.91
N GLY A 194 -12.67 -5.16 19.67
CA GLY A 194 -14.00 -4.70 19.33
C GLY A 194 -13.98 -3.62 18.24
N SER A 195 -15.15 -3.31 17.70
CA SER A 195 -15.33 -2.32 16.62
C SER A 195 -15.13 -0.87 17.11
N ILE A 196 -13.89 -0.49 17.38
CA ILE A 196 -13.49 0.85 17.83
C ILE A 196 -12.76 1.55 16.69
N HIS A 197 -13.34 2.61 16.15
CA HIS A 197 -12.82 3.30 14.97
C HIS A 197 -12.77 4.81 15.17
N GLN A 198 -11.71 5.42 14.65
CA GLN A 198 -11.55 6.87 14.57
C GLN A 198 -12.12 7.39 13.25
N PHE A 199 -12.87 8.49 13.34
CA PHE A 199 -13.43 9.21 12.20
C PHE A 199 -12.86 10.63 12.14
N THR A 200 -12.49 11.05 10.94
CA THR A 200 -12.03 12.40 10.63
C THR A 200 -13.10 13.14 9.85
N GLY A 201 -14.02 13.74 10.58
CA GLY A 201 -15.19 14.43 10.03
C GLY A 201 -16.46 13.58 10.00
N LEU A 202 -17.61 14.29 10.04
CA LEU A 202 -18.93 13.66 10.04
C LEU A 202 -19.28 13.01 8.70
N HIS A 203 -18.70 13.49 7.61
CA HIS A 203 -19.00 13.02 6.25
C HIS A 203 -18.79 11.51 6.05
N GLN A 204 -17.96 10.87 6.89
CA GLN A 204 -17.74 9.43 6.81
C GLN A 204 -18.93 8.61 7.34
N LEU A 205 -19.78 9.22 8.18
CA LEU A 205 -20.95 8.60 8.79
C LEU A 205 -22.28 9.24 8.37
N GLU A 206 -22.26 10.25 7.52
CA GLU A 206 -23.47 10.92 7.00
C GLU A 206 -23.78 10.42 5.59
N PRO A 207 -24.99 9.84 5.34
CA PRO A 207 -25.43 9.52 3.99
C PRO A 207 -25.45 10.76 3.09
N ARG A 208 -25.10 10.57 1.82
CA ARG A 208 -25.06 11.63 0.81
C ARG A 208 -26.32 11.58 -0.06
N GLN A 209 -26.69 12.72 -0.65
CA GLN A 209 -27.66 12.74 -1.73
C GLN A 209 -26.98 12.28 -3.02
N LEU A 210 -27.56 11.31 -3.69
CA LEU A 210 -27.09 10.78 -4.96
C LEU A 210 -27.57 11.66 -6.12
N SER A 211 -26.93 11.56 -7.28
CA SER A 211 -27.35 12.27 -8.49
C SER A 211 -28.74 11.87 -8.98
N SER A 212 -29.24 10.70 -8.56
CA SER A 212 -30.63 10.26 -8.80
C SER A 212 -31.66 11.01 -7.96
N GLY A 213 -31.24 11.79 -6.95
CA GLY A 213 -32.14 12.42 -5.97
C GLY A 213 -32.48 11.52 -4.77
N GLU A 214 -32.02 10.28 -4.78
CA GLU A 214 -32.17 9.35 -3.65
C GLU A 214 -31.12 9.58 -2.58
N THR A 215 -31.42 9.20 -1.34
CA THR A 215 -30.43 9.19 -0.25
C THR A 215 -29.62 7.89 -0.30
N GLU A 216 -28.30 8.01 -0.21
CA GLU A 216 -27.36 6.90 -0.10
C GLU A 216 -27.74 5.98 1.07
N GLN A 217 -27.70 4.67 0.84
CA GLN A 217 -27.76 3.67 1.91
C GLN A 217 -26.34 3.40 2.42
N LEU A 218 -25.96 4.10 3.48
CA LEU A 218 -24.60 4.01 4.00
C LEU A 218 -24.47 2.84 4.96
N ASN A 219 -23.44 2.02 4.72
CA ASN A 219 -23.03 0.92 5.57
C ASN A 219 -21.59 1.13 6.06
N LEU A 220 -21.27 0.59 7.21
CA LEU A 220 -19.93 0.55 7.78
C LEU A 220 -19.47 -0.89 7.90
N MET A 221 -18.38 -1.24 7.21
CA MET A 221 -17.72 -2.54 7.37
C MET A 221 -16.59 -2.42 8.37
N SER A 222 -16.66 -3.17 9.44
CA SER A 222 -15.67 -3.18 10.53
C SER A 222 -14.86 -4.47 10.54
N PHE A 223 -13.52 -4.34 10.41
CA PHE A 223 -12.58 -5.43 10.56
C PHE A 223 -11.67 -5.19 11.77
N GLY A 224 -11.53 -6.21 12.61
CA GLY A 224 -10.43 -6.27 13.58
C GLY A 224 -9.25 -7.00 12.94
N LEU A 225 -8.08 -6.36 12.87
CA LEU A 225 -6.87 -6.92 12.26
C LEU A 225 -5.65 -6.69 13.15
N ALA A 226 -5.11 -7.75 13.73
CA ALA A 226 -3.89 -7.70 14.53
C ALA A 226 -2.74 -8.46 13.86
N ALA A 227 -1.53 -7.95 14.06
CA ALA A 227 -0.32 -8.64 13.61
C ALA A 227 -0.18 -9.99 14.31
N SER A 228 0.17 -11.03 13.55
CA SER A 228 0.35 -12.40 14.04
C SER A 228 1.62 -13.01 13.46
N SER A 229 2.36 -13.75 14.31
CA SER A 229 3.52 -14.54 13.88
C SER A 229 3.17 -15.94 13.40
N VAL A 230 1.95 -16.42 13.68
CA VAL A 230 1.56 -17.83 13.46
C VAL A 230 0.58 -18.00 12.30
N SER A 231 -0.40 -17.11 12.19
CA SER A 231 -1.53 -17.27 11.24
C SER A 231 -1.86 -15.95 10.56
N GLY A 232 -2.80 -15.99 9.62
CA GLY A 232 -3.27 -14.81 8.92
C GLY A 232 -2.61 -14.60 7.55
N GLU A 233 -3.02 -13.54 6.87
CA GLU A 233 -2.57 -13.20 5.52
C GLU A 233 -1.69 -11.94 5.54
N THR A 234 -0.73 -11.87 4.63
CA THR A 234 0.04 -10.65 4.35
C THR A 234 -0.67 -9.85 3.27
N LEU A 235 -0.38 -8.54 3.14
CA LEU A 235 -0.88 -7.75 2.02
C LEU A 235 -0.53 -8.39 0.66
N PRO A 236 0.72 -8.84 0.40
CA PRO A 236 1.04 -9.55 -0.84
C PRO A 236 0.18 -10.79 -1.08
N ALA A 237 -0.10 -11.58 -0.05
CA ALA A 237 -0.93 -12.79 -0.18
C ALA A 237 -2.37 -12.45 -0.59
N VAL A 238 -2.97 -11.42 0.03
CA VAL A 238 -4.32 -10.94 -0.32
C VAL A 238 -4.36 -10.45 -1.76
N VAL A 239 -3.39 -9.62 -2.19
CA VAL A 239 -3.31 -9.13 -3.56
C VAL A 239 -3.13 -10.27 -4.56
N SER A 240 -2.20 -11.21 -4.31
CA SER A 240 -1.96 -12.38 -5.17
C SER A 240 -3.22 -13.24 -5.31
N SER A 241 -3.99 -13.43 -4.22
CA SER A 241 -5.22 -14.22 -4.27
C SER A 241 -6.27 -13.58 -5.20
N ILE A 242 -6.40 -12.25 -5.16
CA ILE A 242 -7.31 -11.51 -6.03
C ILE A 242 -6.83 -11.56 -7.49
N VAL A 243 -5.53 -11.36 -7.75
CA VAL A 243 -4.95 -11.49 -9.09
C VAL A 243 -5.23 -12.88 -9.67
N THR A 244 -5.08 -13.94 -8.87
CA THR A 244 -5.37 -15.33 -9.30
C THR A 244 -6.84 -15.49 -9.68
N LEU A 245 -7.76 -14.97 -8.87
CA LEU A 245 -9.19 -15.03 -9.16
C LEU A 245 -9.57 -14.29 -10.45
N LEU A 246 -9.04 -13.08 -10.62
CA LEU A 246 -9.28 -12.26 -11.81
C LEU A 246 -8.71 -12.90 -13.07
N SER A 247 -7.48 -13.44 -13.00
CA SER A 247 -6.78 -14.05 -14.14
C SER A 247 -7.40 -15.37 -14.62
N ALA A 248 -8.29 -15.96 -13.84
CA ALA A 248 -8.98 -17.21 -14.22
C ALA A 248 -10.04 -17.03 -15.33
N THR A 249 -10.32 -15.79 -15.76
CA THR A 249 -11.32 -15.48 -16.82
C THR A 249 -10.67 -15.09 -18.13
N THR A 250 -11.43 -15.14 -19.23
CA THR A 250 -10.94 -14.83 -20.59
C THR A 250 -10.44 -13.39 -20.76
N GLU A 251 -11.01 -12.44 -20.03
CA GLU A 251 -10.60 -11.01 -19.98
C GLU A 251 -9.70 -10.70 -18.78
N GLY A 252 -9.27 -11.74 -18.07
CA GLY A 252 -8.68 -11.63 -16.72
C GLY A 252 -7.36 -10.88 -16.67
N SER A 253 -6.56 -10.94 -17.73
CA SER A 253 -5.28 -10.22 -17.77
C SER A 253 -5.44 -8.72 -17.62
N ASP A 254 -6.36 -8.12 -18.36
CA ASP A 254 -6.59 -6.66 -18.37
C ASP A 254 -7.24 -6.19 -17.06
N ILE A 255 -8.17 -6.98 -16.54
CA ILE A 255 -8.83 -6.70 -15.25
C ILE A 255 -7.81 -6.80 -14.11
N ALA A 256 -6.93 -7.79 -14.12
CA ALA A 256 -5.89 -7.95 -13.12
C ALA A 256 -4.86 -6.81 -13.18
N HIS A 257 -4.49 -6.33 -14.38
CA HIS A 257 -3.64 -5.15 -14.53
C HIS A 257 -4.29 -3.88 -13.96
N GLU A 258 -5.56 -3.65 -14.28
CA GLU A 258 -6.30 -2.51 -13.74
C GLU A 258 -6.44 -2.60 -12.20
N PHE A 259 -6.69 -3.78 -11.65
CA PHE A 259 -6.68 -3.99 -10.20
C PHE A 259 -5.32 -3.61 -9.58
N LEU A 260 -4.22 -4.11 -10.13
CA LEU A 260 -2.87 -3.79 -9.62
C LEU A 260 -2.55 -2.29 -9.74
N ARG A 261 -3.01 -1.64 -10.81
CA ARG A 261 -2.90 -0.19 -10.96
C ARG A 261 -3.65 0.56 -9.84
N ARG A 262 -4.90 0.16 -9.53
CA ARG A 262 -5.68 0.75 -8.44
C ARG A 262 -5.03 0.53 -7.08
N VAL A 263 -4.49 -0.67 -6.84
CA VAL A 263 -3.73 -0.98 -5.61
C VAL A 263 -2.51 -0.07 -5.47
N SER A 264 -1.78 0.21 -6.56
CA SER A 264 -0.62 1.09 -6.53
C SER A 264 -0.95 2.56 -6.28
N LEU A 265 -2.19 2.97 -6.49
CA LEU A 265 -2.67 4.32 -6.21
C LEU A 265 -3.22 4.49 -4.79
N TYR A 266 -3.46 3.40 -4.06
CA TYR A 266 -4.04 3.45 -2.73
C TYR A 266 -3.10 4.10 -1.72
N GLY A 267 -3.61 5.07 -0.97
CA GLY A 267 -2.84 5.77 0.07
C GLY A 267 -1.74 6.72 -0.44
N CYS A 268 -1.75 7.03 -1.73
CA CYS A 268 -0.74 7.87 -2.38
C CYS A 268 -1.01 9.38 -2.21
N GLN A 269 -0.89 9.89 -1.00
CA GLN A 269 -0.92 11.36 -0.79
C GLN A 269 0.44 12.04 -0.97
N SER A 270 1.55 11.28 -1.00
CA SER A 270 2.91 11.82 -1.09
C SER A 270 3.95 10.88 -1.69
N GLY A 271 3.52 9.84 -2.37
CA GLY A 271 4.40 8.84 -2.98
C GLY A 271 3.59 7.73 -3.64
N ASP A 272 4.23 6.91 -4.42
CA ASP A 272 3.57 5.74 -5.01
C ASP A 272 3.23 4.72 -3.92
N GLY A 273 2.06 4.11 -4.00
CA GLY A 273 1.60 3.12 -3.05
C GLY A 273 2.29 1.75 -3.20
N TYR A 274 1.56 0.70 -2.90
CA TYR A 274 2.10 -0.66 -2.98
C TYR A 274 2.15 -1.18 -4.43
N VAL A 275 3.34 -1.36 -4.97
CA VAL A 275 3.58 -1.96 -6.30
C VAL A 275 3.88 -3.45 -6.14
N HIS A 276 2.87 -4.30 -6.42
CA HIS A 276 2.91 -5.73 -6.11
C HIS A 276 4.10 -6.46 -6.74
N GLN A 277 4.39 -6.22 -8.03
CA GLN A 277 5.45 -6.91 -8.76
C GLN A 277 6.84 -6.72 -8.15
N THR A 278 7.10 -5.58 -7.54
CA THR A 278 8.42 -5.20 -7.03
C THR A 278 8.52 -5.21 -5.51
N MET A 279 7.38 -5.07 -4.80
CA MET A 279 7.37 -4.91 -3.34
C MET A 279 6.84 -6.12 -2.57
N GLN A 280 6.34 -7.17 -3.25
CA GLN A 280 5.72 -8.33 -2.57
C GLN A 280 6.64 -9.04 -1.59
N ASP A 281 7.96 -9.03 -1.86
CA ASP A 281 8.97 -9.68 -1.02
C ASP A 281 9.59 -8.74 0.02
N TRP A 282 9.10 -7.51 0.11
CA TRP A 282 9.62 -6.55 1.08
C TRP A 282 9.22 -6.91 2.50
N ALA A 283 10.18 -6.75 3.41
CA ALA A 283 9.97 -6.99 4.83
C ALA A 283 8.82 -6.17 5.43
N ALA A 284 8.62 -4.95 4.93
CA ALA A 284 7.56 -4.05 5.36
C ALA A 284 6.16 -4.65 5.13
N TYR A 285 6.01 -5.50 4.11
CA TYR A 285 4.76 -6.16 3.77
C TYR A 285 4.69 -7.63 4.22
N GLY A 286 5.70 -8.12 4.92
CA GLY A 286 5.78 -9.51 5.41
C GLY A 286 4.96 -9.78 6.68
N THR A 287 4.40 -8.75 7.31
CA THR A 287 3.56 -8.92 8.50
C THR A 287 2.26 -9.62 8.12
N ARG A 288 1.92 -10.69 8.85
CA ARG A 288 0.65 -11.38 8.74
C ARG A 288 -0.38 -10.72 9.66
N TYR A 289 -1.61 -10.62 9.19
CA TYR A 289 -2.73 -10.08 9.95
C TYR A 289 -3.82 -11.14 10.10
N THR A 290 -4.34 -11.26 11.30
CA THR A 290 -5.46 -12.15 11.63
C THR A 290 -6.60 -11.35 12.22
N HIS A 291 -7.83 -11.86 12.09
CA HIS A 291 -9.00 -11.21 12.68
C HIS A 291 -8.98 -11.30 14.21
N THR A 292 -9.20 -10.17 14.89
CA THR A 292 -9.40 -10.11 16.35
C THR A 292 -10.84 -10.37 16.73
N PHE A 293 -11.79 -10.12 15.83
CA PHE A 293 -13.21 -10.45 15.97
C PHE A 293 -13.81 -10.76 14.58
N ALA A 294 -14.97 -11.39 14.54
CA ALA A 294 -15.72 -11.65 13.32
C ALA A 294 -16.10 -10.33 12.61
N PRO A 295 -15.85 -10.18 11.29
CA PRO A 295 -16.18 -8.97 10.55
C PRO A 295 -17.66 -8.57 10.72
N ARG A 296 -17.94 -7.27 10.79
CA ARG A 296 -19.28 -6.75 11.08
C ARG A 296 -19.68 -5.69 10.08
N LEU A 297 -20.84 -5.87 9.45
CA LEU A 297 -21.42 -4.89 8.53
C LEU A 297 -22.61 -4.20 9.25
N TYR A 298 -22.41 -2.92 9.57
CA TYR A 298 -23.43 -2.10 10.24
C TYR A 298 -24.18 -1.25 9.22
N ARG A 299 -25.48 -1.12 9.40
CA ARG A 299 -26.30 -0.11 8.73
C ARG A 299 -26.21 1.20 9.50
N VAL A 300 -25.67 2.23 8.86
CA VAL A 300 -25.40 3.53 9.51
C VAL A 300 -26.69 4.34 9.71
N ASP A 301 -27.68 4.12 8.86
CA ASP A 301 -29.01 4.79 8.90
C ASP A 301 -29.93 4.23 10.02
N ASP A 302 -29.51 3.20 10.73
CA ASP A 302 -30.28 2.67 11.87
C ASP A 302 -30.30 3.70 13.02
N PRO A 303 -31.48 4.18 13.47
CA PRO A 303 -31.57 5.19 14.52
C PRO A 303 -30.95 4.74 15.86
N ALA A 304 -30.85 3.42 16.09
CA ALA A 304 -30.23 2.87 17.28
C ALA A 304 -28.70 3.07 17.30
N MET A 305 -28.07 3.39 16.17
CA MET A 305 -26.62 3.67 16.07
C MET A 305 -26.20 4.89 16.90
N ARG A 306 -27.08 5.86 17.14
CA ARG A 306 -26.81 7.05 17.96
C ARG A 306 -25.52 7.76 17.61
N LEU A 307 -25.26 7.92 16.33
CA LEU A 307 -24.04 8.54 15.81
C LEU A 307 -24.08 10.05 15.96
N LEU A 308 -22.90 10.65 16.03
CA LEU A 308 -22.75 12.09 15.97
C LEU A 308 -23.18 12.61 14.60
N SER A 309 -24.10 13.60 14.59
CA SER A 309 -24.64 14.20 13.35
C SER A 309 -24.48 15.73 13.35
N ARG A 310 -24.58 16.34 12.18
CA ARG A 310 -24.59 17.81 12.03
C ARG A 310 -25.75 18.43 12.79
N GLU A 311 -26.92 17.77 12.83
CA GLU A 311 -28.10 18.26 13.55
C GLU A 311 -27.81 18.35 15.06
N LEU A 312 -27.21 17.34 15.66
CA LEU A 312 -26.81 17.35 17.06
C LEU A 312 -25.78 18.46 17.32
N LEU A 313 -24.78 18.61 16.46
CA LEU A 313 -23.74 19.62 16.62
C LEU A 313 -24.22 21.03 16.35
N SER A 314 -25.25 21.23 15.53
CA SER A 314 -25.80 22.57 15.24
C SER A 314 -26.34 23.29 16.48
N ARG A 315 -26.61 22.54 17.54
CA ARG A 315 -27.06 23.06 18.84
C ARG A 315 -25.91 23.26 19.85
N THR A 316 -24.67 23.16 19.36
CA THR A 316 -23.46 23.31 20.20
C THR A 316 -22.52 24.35 19.58
N PHE A 317 -21.49 24.75 20.30
CA PHE A 317 -20.43 25.62 19.80
C PHE A 317 -19.25 24.83 19.22
N VAL A 318 -19.41 23.52 18.99
CA VAL A 318 -18.35 22.66 18.43
C VAL A 318 -18.17 22.98 16.94
N GLN A 319 -16.92 23.27 16.54
CA GLN A 319 -16.59 23.40 15.14
C GLN A 319 -16.52 22.01 14.49
N THR A 320 -17.19 21.85 13.35
CA THR A 320 -17.20 20.57 12.61
C THR A 320 -16.00 20.40 11.68
N GLN A 321 -15.33 21.51 11.34
CA GLN A 321 -14.09 21.49 10.54
C GLN A 321 -12.94 20.95 11.39
N GLY A 322 -12.27 19.90 10.90
CA GLY A 322 -11.18 19.24 11.64
C GLY A 322 -11.64 18.37 12.82
N LEU A 323 -12.97 18.14 12.96
CA LEU A 323 -13.50 17.28 14.01
C LEU A 323 -12.98 15.85 13.80
N SER A 324 -12.37 15.29 14.85
CA SER A 324 -11.98 13.89 14.92
C SER A 324 -12.57 13.28 16.19
N PHE A 325 -13.16 12.10 16.07
CA PHE A 325 -13.79 11.42 17.19
C PHE A 325 -13.71 9.91 17.03
N THR A 326 -13.79 9.20 18.13
CA THR A 326 -13.77 7.74 18.16
C THR A 326 -15.16 7.22 18.48
N VAL A 327 -15.60 6.20 17.74
CA VAL A 327 -16.87 5.50 17.98
C VAL A 327 -16.57 4.06 18.35
N HIS A 328 -17.21 3.60 19.40
CA HIS A 328 -17.23 2.19 19.81
C HIS A 328 -18.59 1.61 19.42
N PHE A 329 -18.58 0.84 18.32
CA PHE A 329 -19.79 0.16 17.85
C PHE A 329 -20.04 -1.10 18.68
N PRO A 330 -21.27 -1.33 19.17
CA PRO A 330 -21.60 -2.55 19.94
C PRO A 330 -21.52 -3.78 19.04
N ASP A 331 -21.27 -4.93 19.67
CA ASP A 331 -21.23 -6.22 18.97
C ASP A 331 -22.57 -6.57 18.32
N GLN A 332 -23.64 -6.15 18.94
CA GLN A 332 -25.01 -6.28 18.44
C GLN A 332 -25.84 -5.07 18.86
N LEU A 333 -26.45 -4.42 17.90
CA LEU A 333 -27.32 -3.27 18.10
C LEU A 333 -28.79 -3.68 18.03
N SER A 334 -29.12 -4.53 17.06
CA SER A 334 -30.45 -5.13 16.87
C SER A 334 -30.32 -6.55 16.31
N ALA A 335 -31.43 -7.26 16.08
CA ALA A 335 -31.40 -8.57 15.43
C ALA A 335 -30.82 -8.56 14.01
N PHE A 336 -30.77 -7.38 13.38
CA PHE A 336 -30.33 -7.20 11.98
C PHE A 336 -29.18 -6.20 11.84
N ASN A 337 -28.64 -5.67 12.93
CA ASN A 337 -27.54 -4.72 12.91
C ASN A 337 -26.54 -5.00 14.05
N PRO A 338 -25.29 -5.40 13.75
CA PRO A 338 -24.75 -5.65 12.42
C PRO A 338 -25.47 -6.79 11.70
N ALA A 339 -25.33 -6.86 10.38
CA ALA A 339 -25.92 -7.93 9.59
C ALA A 339 -25.48 -9.30 10.13
N PRO A 340 -26.40 -10.26 10.37
CA PRO A 340 -26.06 -11.58 10.92
C PRO A 340 -25.05 -12.36 10.07
N ASN A 341 -25.08 -12.14 8.75
CA ASN A 341 -24.09 -12.63 7.80
C ASN A 341 -23.79 -11.49 6.82
N TRP A 342 -22.64 -10.86 7.00
CA TRP A 342 -22.22 -9.72 6.18
C TRP A 342 -21.94 -10.11 4.73
N GLU A 343 -21.49 -11.34 4.45
CA GLU A 343 -21.20 -11.82 3.10
C GLU A 343 -22.51 -11.94 2.30
N VAL A 344 -23.54 -12.52 2.90
CA VAL A 344 -24.87 -12.62 2.27
C VAL A 344 -25.45 -11.24 1.98
N GLU A 345 -25.32 -10.31 2.91
CA GLU A 345 -25.84 -8.94 2.71
C GLU A 345 -25.04 -8.20 1.62
N LEU A 346 -23.72 -8.37 1.57
CA LEU A 346 -22.86 -7.82 0.51
C LEU A 346 -23.29 -8.37 -0.87
N HIS A 347 -23.54 -9.68 -0.97
CA HIS A 347 -23.97 -10.31 -2.21
C HIS A 347 -25.35 -9.79 -2.63
N ARG A 348 -26.27 -9.62 -1.68
CA ARG A 348 -27.59 -9.04 -1.95
C ARG A 348 -27.49 -7.62 -2.54
N MET A 349 -26.60 -6.77 -2.00
CA MET A 349 -26.35 -5.43 -2.55
C MET A 349 -25.85 -5.52 -4.00
N ALA A 350 -24.88 -6.43 -4.27
CA ALA A 350 -24.34 -6.61 -5.62
C ALA A 350 -25.37 -7.14 -6.62
N GLU A 351 -26.28 -8.02 -6.21
CA GLU A 351 -27.36 -8.56 -7.04
C GLU A 351 -28.37 -7.49 -7.43
N HIS A 352 -28.79 -6.65 -6.48
CA HIS A 352 -29.73 -5.57 -6.75
C HIS A 352 -29.16 -4.56 -7.77
N CYS A 353 -27.85 -4.28 -7.68
CA CYS A 353 -27.18 -3.42 -8.65
C CYS A 353 -27.07 -4.06 -10.05
N ALA A 354 -27.09 -5.39 -10.17
CA ALA A 354 -27.03 -6.08 -11.45
C ALA A 354 -28.41 -6.18 -12.15
N ALA A 355 -29.48 -6.04 -11.39
CA ALA A 355 -30.87 -6.12 -11.89
C ALA A 355 -31.47 -4.76 -12.30
N ALA A 356 -30.85 -3.66 -11.87
CA ALA A 356 -31.20 -2.28 -12.22
C ALA A 356 -30.40 -1.78 -13.42
#